data_ab510ea126df6b64db5f32f4b275242a
#
_entry.id   ab510ea126df6b64db5f32f4b275242a
#
_cell.length_a   1.000
_cell.length_b   1.000
_cell.length_c   1.000
_cell.angle_alpha   90.00
_cell.angle_beta   90.00
_cell.angle_gamma   90.00
#
_symmetry.space_group_name_H-M   'P 1'
#
loop_
_entity.id
_entity.type
_entity.pdbx_description
1 polymer ?
#
loop_
_entity_poly.entity_id
_entity_poly.type
_entity_poly.pdbx_seq_one_letter_code
_entity_poly.pdbx_strand_id
1 'polypeptide(L)'
;MNHLRLIDILDSNLELFSQFDHVYLFGSALSASGLSAGSDIDLLLLYSKYSDQLVSGCEQISQKLGNETGRVVDLTVLGIDEERHVGFLDRISPHYRKIK
;
A
#
# COMPACT_ATOMS: atom_id res chain seq x y z
N MET A 1 3.08 -7.10 -14.87
CA MET A 1 3.66 -7.57 -13.57
C MET A 1 2.62 -8.37 -12.82
N ASN A 2 2.96 -9.56 -12.37
CA ASN A 2 2.04 -10.34 -11.56
C ASN A 2 2.14 -9.92 -10.08
N HIS A 3 1.13 -10.28 -9.28
CA HIS A 3 1.07 -9.84 -7.89
C HIS A 3 2.15 -10.49 -7.01
N LEU A 4 2.65 -11.68 -7.34
CA LEU A 4 3.71 -12.34 -6.57
C LEU A 4 5.02 -11.55 -6.65
N ARG A 5 5.37 -11.06 -7.84
CA ARG A 5 6.55 -10.21 -8.01
C ARG A 5 6.41 -8.89 -7.25
N LEU A 6 5.22 -8.29 -7.30
CA LEU A 6 4.94 -7.07 -6.57
C LEU A 6 5.08 -7.29 -5.06
N ILE A 7 4.54 -8.39 -4.55
CA ILE A 7 4.65 -8.73 -3.13
C ILE A 7 6.12 -8.90 -2.73
N ASP A 8 6.94 -9.55 -3.57
CA ASP A 8 8.37 -9.69 -3.30
C ASP A 8 9.05 -8.32 -3.21
N ILE A 9 8.69 -7.38 -4.09
CA ILE A 9 9.24 -6.02 -4.03
C ILE A 9 8.82 -5.33 -2.74
N LEU A 10 7.56 -5.45 -2.35
CA LEU A 10 7.06 -4.85 -1.10
C LEU A 10 7.74 -5.46 0.11
N ASP A 11 7.88 -6.79 0.16
CA ASP A 11 8.54 -7.48 1.26
C ASP A 11 10.02 -7.11 1.37
N SER A 12 10.66 -6.84 0.25
CA SER A 12 12.07 -6.41 0.22
C SER A 12 12.26 -4.97 0.68
N ASN A 13 11.18 -4.21 0.81
CA ASN A 13 11.21 -2.79 1.18
C ASN A 13 10.40 -2.49 2.44
N LEU A 14 10.26 -3.46 3.35
CA LEU A 14 9.45 -3.27 4.56
C LEU A 14 9.92 -2.10 5.41
N GLU A 15 11.20 -1.75 5.38
CA GLU A 15 11.73 -0.61 6.10
C GLU A 15 11.14 0.73 5.64
N LEU A 16 10.63 0.81 4.41
CA LEU A 16 9.94 2.01 3.92
C LEU A 16 8.65 2.29 4.69
N PHE A 17 8.08 1.24 5.29
CA PHE A 17 6.81 1.33 6.00
C PHE A 17 6.98 1.50 7.50
N SER A 18 8.18 1.84 7.97
CA SER A 18 8.50 1.91 9.41
C SER A 18 7.61 2.89 10.18
N GLN A 19 7.10 3.93 9.52
CA GLN A 19 6.23 4.93 10.15
C GLN A 19 4.78 4.47 10.27
N PHE A 20 4.42 3.36 9.65
CA PHE A 20 3.06 2.86 9.63
C PHE A 20 2.94 1.55 10.40
N ASP A 21 1.81 1.38 11.09
CA ASP A 21 1.55 0.18 11.89
C ASP A 21 1.12 -0.99 11.00
N HIS A 22 0.35 -0.70 9.96
CA HIS A 22 -0.15 -1.73 9.04
C HIS A 22 -0.14 -1.23 7.61
N VAL A 23 0.11 -2.14 6.67
CA VAL A 23 0.14 -1.87 5.23
C VAL A 23 -0.59 -3.00 4.52
N TYR A 24 -1.50 -2.63 3.62
CA TYR A 24 -2.29 -3.58 2.82
C TYR A 24 -2.16 -3.25 1.35
N LEU A 25 -1.95 -4.27 0.53
CA LEU A 25 -2.04 -4.17 -0.92
C LEU A 25 -3.47 -4.53 -1.33
N PHE A 26 -4.09 -3.73 -2.21
CA PHE A 26 -5.43 -3.99 -2.68
C PHE A 26 -5.60 -3.58 -4.14
N GLY A 27 -6.80 -3.71 -4.66
CA GLY A 27 -7.13 -3.26 -6.00
C GLY A 27 -6.67 -4.19 -7.11
N SER A 28 -6.37 -3.61 -8.25
CA SER A 28 -6.09 -4.37 -9.48
C SER A 28 -4.86 -5.27 -9.39
N ALA A 29 -3.93 -4.98 -8.49
CA ALA A 29 -2.75 -5.81 -8.28
C ALA A 29 -3.09 -7.24 -7.87
N LEU A 30 -4.24 -7.44 -7.25
CA LEU A 30 -4.70 -8.75 -6.75
C LEU A 30 -5.67 -9.44 -7.72
N SER A 31 -5.92 -8.86 -8.89
CA SER A 31 -6.76 -9.52 -9.90
C SER A 31 -6.05 -10.74 -10.48
N ALA A 32 -6.81 -11.67 -11.04
CA ALA A 32 -6.26 -12.90 -11.62
C ALA A 32 -5.26 -12.63 -12.73
N SER A 33 -5.44 -11.54 -13.45
CA SER A 33 -4.54 -11.14 -14.54
C SER A 33 -3.35 -10.31 -14.06
N GLY A 34 -3.31 -9.93 -12.77
CA GLY A 34 -2.30 -9.05 -12.23
C GLY A 34 -2.43 -7.62 -12.70
N LEU A 35 -1.34 -6.86 -12.61
CA LEU A 35 -1.32 -5.46 -13.06
C LEU A 35 -1.14 -5.41 -14.58
N SER A 36 -2.07 -4.73 -15.25
CA SER A 36 -1.93 -4.41 -16.66
C SER A 36 -1.04 -3.17 -16.84
N ALA A 37 -0.63 -2.89 -18.09
CA ALA A 37 0.12 -1.68 -18.39
C ALA A 37 -0.71 -0.46 -17.99
N GLY A 38 -0.12 0.46 -17.24
CA GLY A 38 -0.79 1.68 -16.79
C GLY A 38 -1.63 1.55 -15.53
N SER A 39 -1.73 0.34 -14.93
CA SER A 39 -2.42 0.18 -13.65
C SER A 39 -1.58 0.74 -12.51
N ASP A 40 -2.25 1.38 -11.55
CA ASP A 40 -1.61 1.90 -10.34
C ASP A 40 -1.45 0.80 -9.30
N ILE A 41 -0.50 0.99 -8.40
CA ILE A 41 -0.34 0.14 -7.22
C ILE A 41 -1.11 0.80 -6.08
N ASP A 42 -2.11 0.10 -5.55
CA ASP A 42 -2.96 0.65 -4.48
C ASP A 42 -2.51 0.09 -3.12
N LEU A 43 -2.11 0.98 -2.23
CA LEU A 43 -1.71 0.63 -0.87
C LEU A 43 -2.55 1.37 0.15
N LEU A 44 -2.98 0.66 1.18
CA LEU A 44 -3.59 1.24 2.37
C LEU A 44 -2.56 1.26 3.48
N LEU A 45 -2.29 2.44 4.02
CA LEU A 45 -1.33 2.64 5.11
C LEU A 45 -2.08 3.09 6.35
N LEU A 46 -1.93 2.35 7.44
CA LEU A 46 -2.59 2.66 8.71
C LEU A 46 -1.57 3.11 9.75
N TYR A 47 -1.88 4.17 10.49
CA TYR A 47 -1.04 4.68 11.56
C TYR A 47 -1.84 4.78 12.86
N SER A 48 -1.16 4.59 14.00
CA SER A 48 -1.76 4.77 15.32
C SER A 48 -1.61 6.21 15.81
N LYS A 49 -0.52 6.88 15.43
CA LYS A 49 -0.24 8.24 15.87
C LYS A 49 0.27 9.08 14.69
N TYR A 50 -0.41 10.18 14.42
CA TYR A 50 0.01 11.09 13.37
C TYR A 50 1.31 11.81 13.74
N SER A 51 2.19 11.97 12.76
CA SER A 51 3.38 12.81 12.86
C SER A 51 3.75 13.33 11.47
N ASP A 52 4.55 14.40 11.43
CA ASP A 52 5.02 14.94 10.15
C ASP A 52 5.89 13.95 9.38
N GLN A 53 6.48 12.99 10.07
CA GLN A 53 7.28 11.93 9.45
C GLN A 53 6.44 11.02 8.55
N LEU A 54 5.12 10.94 8.78
CA LEU A 54 4.23 10.18 7.90
C LEU A 54 4.22 10.77 6.49
N VAL A 55 4.24 12.09 6.37
CA VAL A 55 4.26 12.77 5.07
C VAL A 55 5.53 12.42 4.31
N SER A 56 6.68 12.55 4.96
CA SER A 56 7.97 12.18 4.36
C SER A 56 8.00 10.69 4.00
N GLY A 57 7.44 9.86 4.87
CA GLY A 57 7.34 8.42 4.62
C GLY A 57 6.54 8.09 3.37
N CYS A 58 5.41 8.77 3.18
CA CYS A 58 4.59 8.59 1.97
C CYS A 58 5.36 8.98 0.70
N GLU A 59 6.08 10.08 0.75
CA GLU A 59 6.90 10.53 -0.39
C GLU A 59 7.96 9.49 -0.73
N GLN A 60 8.66 8.96 0.27
CA GLN A 60 9.69 7.94 0.07
C GLN A 60 9.11 6.65 -0.50
N ILE A 61 7.96 6.22 0.00
CA ILE A 61 7.27 5.02 -0.50
C ILE A 61 6.92 5.21 -1.98
N SER A 62 6.27 6.31 -2.31
CA SER A 62 5.84 6.58 -3.69
C SER A 62 7.04 6.65 -4.63
N GLN A 63 8.10 7.33 -4.21
CA GLN A 63 9.28 7.51 -5.05
C GLN A 63 10.02 6.19 -5.27
N LYS A 64 10.32 5.47 -4.20
CA LYS A 64 11.10 4.24 -4.32
C LYS A 64 10.34 3.15 -5.03
N LEU A 65 9.10 2.89 -4.65
CA LEU A 65 8.30 1.87 -5.30
C LEU A 65 7.96 2.25 -6.73
N GLY A 66 7.70 3.53 -6.98
CA GLY A 66 7.48 4.02 -8.34
C GLY A 66 8.70 3.78 -9.23
N ASN A 67 9.90 4.05 -8.71
CA ASN A 67 11.14 3.83 -9.45
C ASN A 67 11.40 2.34 -9.71
N GLU A 68 11.15 1.49 -8.72
CA GLU A 68 11.39 0.06 -8.86
C GLU A 68 10.39 -0.65 -9.76
N THR A 69 9.15 -0.15 -9.80
CA THR A 69 8.08 -0.81 -10.54
C THR A 69 7.75 -0.13 -11.87
N GLY A 70 8.15 1.13 -12.03
CA GLY A 70 7.76 1.94 -13.18
C GLY A 70 6.28 2.31 -13.19
N ARG A 71 5.61 2.26 -12.02
CA ARG A 71 4.17 2.50 -11.88
C ARG A 71 3.87 3.59 -10.89
N VAL A 72 2.72 4.21 -11.03
CA VAL A 72 2.21 5.16 -10.04
C VAL A 72 1.77 4.37 -8.80
N VAL A 73 2.13 4.87 -7.64
CA VAL A 73 1.73 4.28 -6.35
C VAL A 73 0.66 5.16 -5.73
N ASP A 74 -0.53 4.63 -5.58
CA ASP A 74 -1.68 5.34 -5.01
C ASP A 74 -1.81 4.96 -3.54
N LEU A 75 -1.59 5.94 -2.65
CA LEU A 75 -1.58 5.72 -1.22
C LEU A 75 -2.87 6.23 -0.58
N THR A 76 -3.56 5.35 0.12
CA THR A 76 -4.66 5.70 1.02
C THR A 76 -4.13 5.63 2.43
N VAL A 77 -4.12 6.76 3.15
CA VAL A 77 -3.55 6.86 4.49
C VAL A 77 -4.65 7.17 5.48
N LEU A 78 -4.84 6.28 6.45
CA LEU A 78 -5.87 6.43 7.48
C LEU A 78 -5.28 6.13 8.86
N GLY A 79 -5.79 6.82 9.89
CA GLY A 79 -5.56 6.38 11.26
C GLY A 79 -6.28 5.06 11.51
N ILE A 80 -5.78 4.26 12.45
CA ILE A 80 -6.41 2.97 12.78
C ILE A 80 -7.87 3.17 13.20
N ASP A 81 -8.15 4.16 14.05
CA ASP A 81 -9.50 4.45 14.49
C ASP A 81 -10.37 4.97 13.34
N GLU A 82 -9.79 5.78 12.48
CA GLU A 82 -10.46 6.31 11.30
C GLU A 82 -10.87 5.18 10.35
N GLU A 83 -9.98 4.21 10.12
CA GLU A 83 -10.29 3.05 9.29
C GLU A 83 -11.46 2.24 9.87
N ARG A 84 -11.47 2.03 11.18
CA ARG A 84 -12.58 1.34 11.86
C ARG A 84 -13.91 2.05 11.66
N HIS A 85 -13.88 3.37 11.67
CA HIS A 85 -15.06 4.21 11.51
C HIS A 85 -15.61 4.14 10.09
N VAL A 86 -14.75 4.27 9.09
CA VAL A 86 -15.18 4.28 7.68
C VAL A 86 -15.33 2.88 7.09
N GLY A 87 -14.75 1.85 7.72
CA GLY A 87 -14.87 0.47 7.27
C GLY A 87 -14.18 0.20 5.94
N PHE A 88 -13.03 0.81 5.70
CA PHE A 88 -12.32 0.67 4.42
C PHE A 88 -11.95 -0.77 4.14
N LEU A 89 -11.36 -1.48 5.13
CA LEU A 89 -10.97 -2.88 4.95
C LEU A 89 -12.18 -3.78 4.68
N ASP A 90 -13.31 -3.52 5.33
CA ASP A 90 -14.53 -4.27 5.08
C ASP A 90 -15.02 -4.10 3.65
N ARG A 91 -14.91 -2.88 3.12
CA ARG A 91 -15.35 -2.58 1.74
C ARG A 91 -14.50 -3.23 0.68
N ILE A 92 -13.20 -3.38 0.92
CA ILE A 92 -12.29 -4.03 -0.04
C ILE A 92 -12.15 -5.53 0.19
N SER A 93 -12.60 -6.03 1.35
CA SER A 93 -12.54 -7.45 1.70
C SER A 93 -13.35 -8.29 0.70
N PRO A 94 -12.89 -9.49 0.34
CA PRO A 94 -11.62 -10.14 0.74
C PRO A 94 -10.44 -9.80 -0.17
N HIS A 95 -10.54 -8.78 -1.01
CA HIS A 95 -9.59 -8.48 -2.07
C HIS A 95 -8.46 -7.56 -1.59
N TYR A 96 -7.79 -7.97 -0.52
CA TYR A 96 -6.57 -7.30 -0.06
C TYR A 96 -5.59 -8.32 0.49
N ARG A 97 -4.32 -7.91 0.57
CA ARG A 97 -3.26 -8.71 1.16
C ARG A 97 -2.49 -7.86 2.15
N LYS A 98 -2.35 -8.35 3.37
CA LYS A 98 -1.57 -7.66 4.39
C LYS A 98 -0.07 -7.81 4.11
N ILE A 99 0.62 -6.68 4.02
CA ILE A 99 2.07 -6.61 3.80
C ILE A 99 2.79 -6.43 5.14
N LYS A 100 2.20 -5.62 6.02
CA LYS A 100 2.79 -5.37 7.32
C LYS A 100 1.76 -5.45 8.43
#